data_cd3c22e69b80740a5695ffb90f60dc9f
#
_entry.id   cd3c22e69b80740a5695ffb90f60dc9f
#
_cell.length_a   1.000
_cell.length_b   1.000
_cell.length_c   1.000
_cell.angle_alpha   90.00
_cell.angle_beta   90.00
_cell.angle_gamma   90.00
#
_symmetry.space_group_name_H-M   'P 1'
#
loop_
_entity.id
_entity.type
_entity.pdbx_description
1 polymer ?
#
loop_
_entity_poly.entity_id
_entity_poly.type
_entity_poly.pdbx_seq_one_letter_code
_entity_poly.pdbx_strand_id
1 'polypeptide(L)'
;MARAAQGTWGWGRQVFTWVSGRVLLVGFSCALLSACGSKGFSIENAVPDRSITTGSISSQPPPPPADTVRVSDEATIRDAVSSAPVDEVGENGIGWANAGTGSRGSITNVRESRDTGYLCRQFTASRESYNGVFMYRGETCLGAERIWVMRAFDRVE
;
A
#
# COMPACT_ATOMS: atom_id res chain seq x y z
N MET A 1 -39.07 46.46 -8.98
CA MET A 1 -38.06 47.53 -8.84
C MET A 1 -36.81 46.91 -8.22
N ALA A 2 -35.84 46.67 -9.05
CA ALA A 2 -34.59 45.98 -8.69
C ALA A 2 -33.50 47.00 -8.36
N ARG A 3 -32.74 46.79 -7.32
CA ARG A 3 -31.45 47.47 -7.10
C ARG A 3 -30.34 46.45 -6.98
N ALA A 4 -29.50 46.43 -7.98
CA ALA A 4 -28.23 45.72 -7.99
C ALA A 4 -27.21 46.50 -7.14
N ALA A 5 -26.53 45.83 -6.23
CA ALA A 5 -25.34 46.34 -5.53
C ALA A 5 -24.11 45.73 -6.18
N GLN A 6 -23.33 46.56 -6.86
CA GLN A 6 -22.02 46.21 -7.40
C GLN A 6 -20.98 46.37 -6.30
N GLY A 7 -20.40 45.27 -5.85
CA GLY A 7 -19.22 45.22 -4.98
C GLY A 7 -17.95 45.21 -5.82
N THR A 8 -17.25 46.30 -5.90
CA THR A 8 -15.93 46.41 -6.52
C THR A 8 -14.86 45.82 -5.57
N TRP A 9 -14.30 44.72 -5.95
CA TRP A 9 -13.15 44.10 -5.25
C TRP A 9 -11.86 44.78 -5.72
N GLY A 10 -11.30 45.64 -4.87
CA GLY A 10 -9.99 46.24 -5.08
C GLY A 10 -8.86 45.24 -4.79
N TRP A 11 -8.41 44.55 -5.80
CA TRP A 11 -7.16 43.77 -5.78
C TRP A 11 -6.04 44.63 -6.38
N GLY A 12 -5.28 45.25 -5.55
CA GLY A 12 -4.11 45.97 -6.01
C GLY A 12 -3.41 46.69 -4.87
N ARG A 13 -2.33 46.14 -4.36
CA ARG A 13 -1.17 46.85 -3.80
C ARG A 13 -0.38 46.11 -2.70
N GLN A 14 -0.55 44.80 -2.55
CA GLN A 14 0.23 44.10 -1.50
C GLN A 14 1.25 43.09 -2.04
N VAL A 15 1.45 42.94 -3.35
CA VAL A 15 2.34 41.90 -3.90
C VAL A 15 3.78 42.36 -4.15
N PHE A 16 4.10 43.65 -3.97
CA PHE A 16 5.41 44.17 -4.42
C PHE A 16 6.50 44.22 -3.35
N THR A 17 6.18 44.02 -2.09
CA THR A 17 7.19 44.12 -1.01
C THR A 17 7.76 42.78 -0.55
N TRP A 18 7.16 41.66 -0.95
CA TRP A 18 7.62 40.31 -0.52
C TRP A 18 8.66 39.67 -1.43
N VAL A 19 8.81 40.18 -2.67
CA VAL A 19 9.73 39.59 -3.64
C VAL A 19 11.18 40.01 -3.40
N SER A 20 11.42 41.24 -2.94
CA SER A 20 12.77 41.76 -2.73
C SER A 20 13.51 41.11 -1.56
N GLY A 21 12.81 40.70 -0.51
CA GLY A 21 13.43 40.07 0.66
C GLY A 21 13.82 38.59 0.42
N ARG A 22 13.08 37.90 -0.43
CA ARG A 22 13.36 36.47 -0.73
C ARG A 22 14.54 36.27 -1.68
N VAL A 23 14.76 37.21 -2.59
CA VAL A 23 15.88 37.11 -3.54
C VAL A 23 17.22 37.30 -2.83
N LEU A 24 17.30 38.19 -1.82
CA LEU A 24 18.52 38.40 -1.05
C LEU A 24 18.85 37.20 -0.14
N LEU A 25 17.86 36.53 0.43
CA LEU A 25 18.08 35.33 1.28
C LEU A 25 18.53 34.11 0.46
N VAL A 26 18.00 33.94 -0.77
CA VAL A 26 18.42 32.84 -1.65
C VAL A 26 19.83 33.06 -2.19
N GLY A 27 20.18 34.32 -2.50
CA GLY A 27 21.55 34.65 -2.96
C GLY A 27 22.61 34.40 -1.88
N PHE A 28 22.32 34.65 -0.60
CA PHE A 28 23.27 34.43 0.49
C PHE A 28 23.40 32.94 0.85
N SER A 29 22.33 32.16 0.69
CA SER A 29 22.37 30.71 0.93
C SER A 29 23.19 29.93 -0.10
N CYS A 30 23.24 30.37 -1.36
CA CYS A 30 24.05 29.72 -2.40
C CYS A 30 25.56 29.97 -2.23
N ALA A 31 25.98 31.04 -1.58
CA ALA A 31 27.40 31.35 -1.40
C ALA A 31 28.10 30.49 -0.35
N LEU A 32 27.35 29.79 0.52
CA LEU A 32 27.89 28.94 1.57
C LEU A 32 28.08 27.45 1.15
N LEU A 33 27.60 27.07 -0.03
CA LEU A 33 27.73 25.68 -0.54
C LEU A 33 28.98 25.43 -1.39
N SER A 34 29.79 26.43 -1.68
CA SER A 34 31.00 26.30 -2.51
C SER A 34 32.25 25.87 -1.74
N ALA A 35 32.17 25.56 -0.47
CA ALA A 35 33.31 25.19 0.38
C ALA A 35 33.46 23.68 0.64
N CYS A 36 32.77 22.80 -0.10
CA CYS A 36 33.11 21.37 -0.12
C CYS A 36 34.27 21.16 -1.08
N GLY A 37 35.47 21.37 -0.56
CA GLY A 37 36.72 21.03 -1.23
C GLY A 37 36.69 19.58 -1.67
N SER A 38 36.96 19.38 -2.96
CA SER A 38 37.21 18.10 -3.61
C SER A 38 38.44 17.43 -2.98
N LYS A 39 38.25 16.69 -1.89
CA LYS A 39 39.17 15.59 -1.62
C LYS A 39 38.84 14.52 -2.64
N GLY A 40 39.61 14.46 -3.69
CA GLY A 40 39.49 13.43 -4.70
C GLY A 40 39.46 12.07 -4.03
N PHE A 41 38.38 11.36 -4.22
CA PHE A 41 38.29 9.95 -3.85
C PHE A 41 39.20 9.19 -4.82
N SER A 42 40.44 8.86 -4.35
CA SER A 42 41.36 8.06 -5.11
C SER A 42 40.88 6.61 -5.09
N ILE A 43 40.40 6.14 -6.22
CA ILE A 43 39.93 4.76 -6.42
C ILE A 43 41.10 3.77 -6.28
N GLU A 44 42.34 4.24 -6.37
CA GLU A 44 43.52 3.40 -6.29
C GLU A 44 43.78 2.77 -4.91
N ASN A 45 43.18 3.31 -3.83
CA ASN A 45 43.27 2.72 -2.49
C ASN A 45 42.08 1.85 -2.15
N ALA A 46 41.10 1.72 -3.02
CA ALA A 46 39.97 0.77 -2.87
C ALA A 46 40.33 -0.55 -3.59
N VAL A 47 41.50 -1.12 -3.28
CA VAL A 47 41.71 -2.53 -3.57
C VAL A 47 40.76 -3.28 -2.66
N PRO A 48 39.73 -3.97 -3.18
CA PRO A 48 38.87 -4.75 -2.32
C PRO A 48 39.75 -5.82 -1.69
N ASP A 49 39.90 -5.72 -0.37
CA ASP A 49 40.55 -6.77 0.40
C ASP A 49 39.81 -8.08 0.06
N ARG A 50 40.57 -9.01 -0.54
CA ARG A 50 40.03 -10.34 -0.92
C ARG A 50 39.59 -11.16 0.28
N SER A 51 39.75 -10.62 1.50
CA SER A 51 39.21 -11.20 2.73
C SER A 51 37.76 -10.79 3.02
N ILE A 52 37.17 -9.87 2.20
CA ILE A 52 35.75 -9.62 2.29
C ILE A 52 35.01 -10.84 1.73
N THR A 53 34.80 -11.80 2.59
CA THR A 53 33.78 -12.84 2.37
C THR A 53 32.44 -12.14 2.29
N THR A 54 31.99 -11.82 1.09
CA THR A 54 30.62 -11.39 0.83
C THR A 54 29.68 -12.57 1.06
N GLY A 55 29.51 -12.95 2.30
CA GLY A 55 28.74 -14.10 2.72
C GLY A 55 28.07 -13.91 4.06
N SER A 56 27.75 -12.67 4.44
CA SER A 56 26.70 -12.47 5.42
C SER A 56 25.36 -12.73 4.74
N ILE A 57 25.08 -14.00 4.46
CA ILE A 57 23.71 -14.45 4.41
C ILE A 57 23.21 -14.19 5.83
N SER A 58 22.52 -13.04 6.00
CA SER A 58 21.66 -12.87 7.16
C SER A 58 20.91 -14.18 7.28
N SER A 59 21.04 -14.87 8.40
CA SER A 59 20.31 -16.10 8.68
C SER A 59 18.83 -15.73 8.85
N GLN A 60 18.22 -15.33 7.75
CA GLN A 60 16.79 -15.14 7.67
C GLN A 60 16.18 -16.51 7.91
N PRO A 61 15.26 -16.64 8.86
CA PRO A 61 14.58 -17.90 9.09
C PRO A 61 14.07 -18.43 7.74
N PRO A 62 14.14 -19.74 7.48
CA PRO A 62 13.60 -20.29 6.25
C PRO A 62 12.15 -19.85 6.12
N PRO A 63 11.69 -19.51 4.89
CA PRO A 63 10.32 -19.10 4.67
C PRO A 63 9.38 -20.19 5.21
N PRO A 64 8.27 -19.80 5.84
CA PRO A 64 7.31 -20.75 6.36
C PRO A 64 6.81 -21.67 5.22
N PRO A 65 6.41 -22.92 5.51
CA PRO A 65 5.85 -23.82 4.50
C PRO A 65 4.72 -23.15 3.72
N ALA A 66 4.62 -23.44 2.43
CA ALA A 66 3.66 -22.81 1.52
C ALA A 66 2.20 -22.89 2.03
N ASP A 67 1.84 -23.98 2.71
CA ASP A 67 0.52 -24.16 3.31
C ASP A 67 0.26 -23.18 4.45
N THR A 68 1.25 -22.93 5.30
CA THR A 68 1.14 -21.96 6.40
C THR A 68 0.98 -20.54 5.87
N VAL A 69 1.73 -20.19 4.82
CA VAL A 69 1.60 -18.88 4.13
C VAL A 69 0.19 -18.73 3.56
N ARG A 70 -0.31 -19.75 2.86
CA ARG A 70 -1.65 -19.73 2.29
C ARG A 70 -2.74 -19.58 3.35
N VAL A 71 -2.67 -20.33 4.43
CA VAL A 71 -3.63 -20.26 5.55
C VAL A 71 -3.64 -18.87 6.20
N SER A 72 -2.47 -18.25 6.37
CA SER A 72 -2.36 -16.89 6.90
C SER A 72 -2.97 -15.86 5.97
N ASP A 73 -2.76 -16.00 4.65
CA ASP A 73 -3.33 -15.11 3.65
C ASP A 73 -4.86 -15.27 3.57
N GLU A 74 -5.34 -16.50 3.63
CA GLU A 74 -6.77 -16.83 3.67
C GLU A 74 -7.49 -16.18 4.85
N ALA A 75 -6.86 -16.18 6.04
CA ALA A 75 -7.39 -15.48 7.21
C ALA A 75 -7.47 -13.97 6.97
N THR A 76 -6.44 -13.37 6.39
CA THR A 76 -6.43 -11.93 6.06
C THR A 76 -7.51 -11.57 5.05
N ILE A 77 -7.69 -12.39 4.02
CA ILE A 77 -8.74 -12.21 3.01
C ILE A 77 -10.13 -12.32 3.64
N ARG A 78 -10.36 -13.35 4.48
CA ARG A 78 -11.63 -13.52 5.21
C ARG A 78 -11.95 -12.27 6.03
N ASP A 79 -10.99 -11.73 6.77
CA ASP A 79 -11.18 -10.56 7.61
C ASP A 79 -11.48 -9.30 6.78
N ALA A 80 -10.82 -9.14 5.63
CA ALA A 80 -11.10 -8.07 4.69
C ALA A 80 -12.53 -8.17 4.11
N VAL A 81 -12.95 -9.36 3.66
CA VAL A 81 -14.31 -9.59 3.14
C VAL A 81 -15.37 -9.37 4.22
N SER A 82 -15.13 -9.86 5.44
CA SER A 82 -16.11 -9.78 6.53
C SER A 82 -16.35 -8.36 7.03
N SER A 83 -15.32 -7.51 7.00
CA SER A 83 -15.39 -6.12 7.46
C SER A 83 -15.85 -5.14 6.39
N ALA A 84 -15.89 -5.56 5.12
CA ALA A 84 -16.25 -4.66 4.02
C ALA A 84 -17.75 -4.30 4.03
N PRO A 85 -18.10 -3.03 3.78
CA PRO A 85 -19.47 -2.65 3.44
C PRO A 85 -19.77 -3.12 2.01
N VAL A 86 -20.51 -4.23 1.86
CA VAL A 86 -20.74 -4.90 0.56
C VAL A 86 -21.41 -3.96 -0.45
N ASP A 87 -22.26 -3.06 0.02
CA ASP A 87 -22.96 -2.09 -0.83
C ASP A 87 -22.01 -1.00 -1.40
N GLU A 88 -20.86 -0.81 -0.77
CA GLU A 88 -19.85 0.17 -1.17
C GLU A 88 -18.68 -0.46 -1.96
N VAL A 89 -18.65 -1.79 -2.05
CA VAL A 89 -17.63 -2.51 -2.85
C VAL A 89 -17.94 -2.31 -4.31
N GLY A 90 -17.40 -1.24 -4.88
CA GLY A 90 -17.53 -0.93 -6.30
C GLY A 90 -16.71 -1.87 -7.20
N GLU A 91 -16.63 -1.51 -8.47
CA GLU A 91 -15.86 -2.28 -9.48
C GLU A 91 -14.35 -2.41 -9.15
N ASN A 92 -13.80 -1.48 -8.37
CA ASN A 92 -12.40 -1.51 -7.96
C ASN A 92 -12.08 -2.58 -6.90
N GLY A 93 -13.10 -3.15 -6.26
CA GLY A 93 -12.93 -4.17 -5.24
C GLY A 93 -12.30 -3.67 -3.93
N ILE A 94 -11.84 -4.61 -3.11
CA ILE A 94 -11.19 -4.40 -1.82
C ILE A 94 -9.72 -4.81 -1.93
N GLY A 95 -8.78 -3.90 -1.68
CA GLY A 95 -7.37 -4.24 -1.55
C GLY A 95 -7.10 -4.99 -0.24
N TRP A 96 -6.22 -5.99 -0.27
CA TRP A 96 -5.75 -6.68 0.92
C TRP A 96 -4.23 -6.87 0.88
N ALA A 97 -3.61 -6.94 2.04
CA ALA A 97 -2.18 -7.24 2.19
C ALA A 97 -1.91 -7.93 3.52
N ASN A 98 -1.04 -8.92 3.51
CA ASN A 98 -0.58 -9.64 4.69
C ASN A 98 0.90 -9.35 4.92
N ALA A 99 1.19 -8.51 5.92
CA ALA A 99 2.57 -8.13 6.24
C ALA A 99 3.41 -9.32 6.74
N GLY A 100 2.78 -10.35 7.33
CA GLY A 100 3.47 -11.53 7.83
C GLY A 100 3.99 -12.46 6.74
N THR A 101 3.36 -12.46 5.57
CA THR A 101 3.72 -13.32 4.43
C THR A 101 4.28 -12.52 3.24
N GLY A 102 4.07 -11.20 3.23
CA GLY A 102 4.38 -10.34 2.09
C GLY A 102 3.41 -10.50 0.91
N SER A 103 2.34 -11.28 1.08
CA SER A 103 1.32 -11.46 0.05
C SER A 103 0.34 -10.29 0.01
N ARG A 104 -0.22 -10.03 -1.16
CA ARG A 104 -1.21 -8.96 -1.39
C ARG A 104 -2.11 -9.29 -2.57
N GLY A 105 -3.16 -8.48 -2.74
CA GLY A 105 -4.04 -8.61 -3.89
C GLY A 105 -5.30 -7.78 -3.79
N SER A 106 -6.30 -8.15 -4.57
CA SER A 106 -7.62 -7.51 -4.59
C SER A 106 -8.72 -8.56 -4.47
N ILE A 107 -9.83 -8.16 -3.86
CA ILE A 107 -11.03 -8.96 -3.71
C ILE A 107 -12.13 -8.28 -4.51
N THR A 108 -12.76 -9.01 -5.41
CA THR A 108 -13.80 -8.52 -6.31
C THR A 108 -15.03 -9.43 -6.28
N ASN A 109 -16.10 -9.02 -6.93
CA ASN A 109 -17.33 -9.82 -7.06
C ASN A 109 -17.91 -10.27 -5.70
N VAL A 110 -17.80 -9.43 -4.67
CA VAL A 110 -18.36 -9.74 -3.36
C VAL A 110 -19.89 -9.74 -3.46
N ARG A 111 -20.50 -10.85 -3.10
CA ARG A 111 -21.96 -11.04 -3.09
C ARG A 111 -22.39 -11.66 -1.77
N GLU A 112 -23.37 -11.04 -1.14
CA GLU A 112 -23.96 -11.55 0.09
C GLU A 112 -25.20 -12.37 -0.22
N SER A 113 -25.35 -13.53 0.41
CA SER A 113 -26.54 -14.39 0.35
C SER A 113 -26.89 -14.99 1.70
N ARG A 114 -28.16 -15.47 1.82
CA ARG A 114 -28.68 -16.18 3.00
C ARG A 114 -29.36 -17.50 2.62
N ASP A 115 -29.06 -18.03 1.46
CA ASP A 115 -29.75 -19.18 0.88
C ASP A 115 -29.61 -20.45 1.72
N THR A 116 -28.54 -20.56 2.50
CA THR A 116 -28.25 -21.69 3.39
C THR A 116 -28.74 -21.49 4.84
N GLY A 117 -29.45 -20.40 5.12
CA GLY A 117 -29.84 -20.00 6.49
C GLY A 117 -28.74 -19.26 7.26
N TYR A 118 -27.54 -19.18 6.70
CA TYR A 118 -26.42 -18.39 7.21
C TYR A 118 -26.19 -17.18 6.33
N LEU A 119 -25.65 -16.11 6.92
CA LEU A 119 -25.17 -14.98 6.16
C LEU A 119 -23.81 -15.36 5.56
N CYS A 120 -23.74 -15.50 4.25
CA CYS A 120 -22.52 -15.87 3.52
C CYS A 120 -22.14 -14.79 2.51
N ARG A 121 -20.84 -14.65 2.26
CA ARG A 121 -20.27 -13.78 1.25
C ARG A 121 -19.40 -14.60 0.31
N GLN A 122 -19.78 -14.61 -0.96
CA GLN A 122 -18.98 -15.18 -2.04
C GLN A 122 -18.13 -14.09 -2.68
N PHE A 123 -16.92 -14.42 -3.11
CA PHE A 123 -15.99 -13.45 -3.68
C PHE A 123 -14.97 -14.11 -4.60
N THR A 124 -14.26 -13.29 -5.36
CA THR A 124 -13.06 -13.66 -6.09
C THR A 124 -11.90 -12.87 -5.54
N ALA A 125 -10.77 -13.52 -5.26
CA ALA A 125 -9.57 -12.86 -4.77
C ALA A 125 -8.36 -13.15 -5.67
N SER A 126 -7.59 -12.11 -5.99
CA SER A 126 -6.23 -12.30 -6.49
C SER A 126 -5.27 -12.43 -5.31
N ARG A 127 -4.26 -13.27 -5.45
CA ARG A 127 -3.18 -13.43 -4.48
C ARG A 127 -1.84 -13.38 -5.21
N GLU A 128 -1.10 -12.31 -4.98
CA GLU A 128 0.29 -12.15 -5.39
C GLU A 128 1.20 -12.49 -4.22
N SER A 129 2.09 -13.42 -4.41
CA SER A 129 3.05 -13.87 -3.38
C SER A 129 4.37 -14.29 -4.05
N TYR A 130 5.35 -14.73 -3.27
CA TYR A 130 6.67 -15.13 -3.77
C TYR A 130 6.62 -16.25 -4.83
N ASN A 131 5.54 -17.04 -4.88
CA ASN A 131 5.37 -18.15 -5.82
C ASN A 131 4.48 -17.81 -7.04
N GLY A 132 4.13 -16.53 -7.19
CA GLY A 132 3.36 -16.03 -8.35
C GLY A 132 2.03 -15.38 -7.99
N VAL A 133 1.25 -15.13 -9.04
CA VAL A 133 -0.09 -14.53 -8.94
C VAL A 133 -1.13 -15.60 -9.27
N PHE A 134 -2.09 -15.77 -8.39
CA PHE A 134 -3.16 -16.77 -8.54
C PHE A 134 -4.51 -16.15 -8.21
N MET A 135 -5.54 -16.67 -8.87
CA MET A 135 -6.93 -16.32 -8.61
C MET A 135 -7.60 -17.38 -7.75
N TYR A 136 -8.42 -16.94 -6.82
CA TYR A 136 -9.18 -17.81 -5.92
C TYR A 136 -10.66 -17.42 -5.93
N ARG A 137 -11.52 -18.43 -5.81
CA ARG A 137 -12.93 -18.23 -5.49
C ARG A 137 -13.14 -18.64 -4.04
N GLY A 138 -13.72 -17.75 -3.26
CA GLY A 138 -13.94 -17.98 -1.84
C GLY A 138 -15.37 -17.78 -1.42
N GLU A 139 -15.71 -18.42 -0.29
CA GLU A 139 -16.95 -18.20 0.45
C GLU A 139 -16.64 -18.12 1.94
N THR A 140 -17.12 -17.09 2.59
CA THR A 140 -17.07 -16.94 4.04
C THR A 140 -18.45 -16.75 4.61
N CYS A 141 -18.77 -17.42 5.71
CA CYS A 141 -20.09 -17.37 6.34
C CYS A 141 -19.99 -16.98 7.81
N LEU A 142 -21.00 -16.24 8.28
CA LEU A 142 -21.15 -15.86 9.68
C LEU A 142 -21.68 -17.06 10.48
N GLY A 143 -20.85 -17.61 11.36
CA GLY A 143 -21.20 -18.72 12.23
C GLY A 143 -22.10 -18.31 13.42
N ALA A 144 -22.51 -19.29 14.21
CA ALA A 144 -23.41 -19.12 15.34
C ALA A 144 -22.86 -18.16 16.42
N GLU A 145 -21.54 -18.13 16.62
CA GLU A 145 -20.86 -17.25 17.57
C GLU A 145 -20.59 -15.85 17.03
N ARG A 146 -21.19 -15.51 15.88
CA ARG A 146 -20.95 -14.26 15.13
C ARG A 146 -19.48 -14.11 14.67
N ILE A 147 -18.83 -15.22 14.45
CA ILE A 147 -17.48 -15.29 13.90
C ILE A 147 -17.57 -15.70 12.43
N TRP A 148 -16.89 -14.95 11.56
CA TRP A 148 -16.79 -15.29 10.16
C TRP A 148 -15.81 -16.44 9.95
N VAL A 149 -16.24 -17.46 9.22
CA VAL A 149 -15.46 -18.68 8.92
C VAL A 149 -15.34 -18.83 7.41
N MET A 150 -14.12 -19.06 6.93
CA MET A 150 -13.91 -19.44 5.53
C MET A 150 -14.47 -20.84 5.28
N ARG A 151 -15.39 -20.96 4.35
CA ARG A 151 -16.03 -22.24 3.97
C ARG A 151 -15.38 -22.85 2.74
N ALA A 152 -14.95 -22.02 1.81
CA ALA A 152 -14.28 -22.42 0.61
C ALA A 152 -13.22 -21.36 0.22
N PHE A 153 -12.10 -21.81 -0.29
CA PHE A 153 -11.04 -20.98 -0.84
C PHE A 153 -10.25 -21.78 -1.87
N ASP A 154 -10.80 -21.85 -3.08
CA ASP A 154 -10.32 -22.73 -4.15
C ASP A 154 -9.63 -21.92 -5.23
N ARG A 155 -8.49 -22.43 -5.71
CA ARG A 155 -7.80 -21.83 -6.84
C ARG A 155 -8.60 -21.99 -8.11
N VAL A 156 -8.72 -20.89 -8.86
CA VAL A 156 -9.33 -20.92 -10.21
C VAL A 156 -8.23 -21.28 -11.19
N GLU A 157 -8.46 -22.34 -11.96
CA GLU A 157 -7.57 -22.77 -13.05
C GLU A 157 -7.81 -21.95 -14.33
#